data_62264628398a70160c6208413f0fab6b
#
_entry.id   62264628398a70160c6208413f0fab6b
#
_cell.length_a   1.000
_cell.length_b   1.000
_cell.length_c   1.000
_cell.angle_alpha   90.00
_cell.angle_beta   90.00
_cell.angle_gamma   90.00
#
_symmetry.space_group_name_H-M   'P 1'
#
loop_
_entity.id
_entity.type
_entity.pdbx_description
1 polymer ?
#
loop_
_entity_poly.entity_id
_entity_poly.type
_entity_poly.pdbx_seq_one_letter_code
_entity_poly.pdbx_strand_id
1 'polypeptide(L)'
;SREFAFEVKNLLETLNPHLNIFMSEDNISAGEKVQEKIIQKISECDKVLLCFTRDNKKSPWLLYEAGYACGQNKMVIPLLFDEDPNWHSWIDNPMNIAREININSISFEESFINCFNLCDSVYTRELLSNFIKRIDEIREKYRKVDAQCEDFVDLLISNNTFRIESPIYRNKTAYFLTGFETFELWKAIIQSFMYTGKYLWIYGRKNMKLFGGNFKELFDYLEEKSLNNQMFGIDFRCLFLNPNSDEVKHAHKQQDIFLPELKATIKRAKYQIGDNQLLQKCFRMYSNRREEIIIRLDNCIIYAKPHFDENGYPQLMTDTKFEIFSASSPRGQECIRKFSNIWNEAINLF
;
A
#
# COMPACT_ATOMS: atom_id res chain seq x y z
N SER A 1 -0.51 7.99 -10.18
CA SER A 1 -0.35 8.81 -11.41
C SER A 1 -1.54 8.69 -12.37
N ARG A 2 -2.18 7.51 -12.50
CA ARG A 2 -3.31 7.28 -13.43
C ARG A 2 -4.51 8.21 -13.18
N GLU A 3 -4.98 8.30 -11.93
CA GLU A 3 -6.12 9.16 -11.57
C GLU A 3 -5.82 10.63 -11.94
N PHE A 4 -4.60 11.10 -11.71
CA PHE A 4 -4.20 12.45 -12.11
C PHE A 4 -4.26 12.67 -13.63
N ALA A 5 -3.72 11.73 -14.40
CA ALA A 5 -3.75 11.84 -15.88
C ALA A 5 -5.19 11.83 -16.41
N PHE A 6 -6.08 11.04 -15.80
CA PHE A 6 -7.49 10.98 -16.13
C PHE A 6 -8.20 12.32 -15.87
N GLU A 7 -7.95 12.95 -14.72
CA GLU A 7 -8.51 14.27 -14.40
C GLU A 7 -8.03 15.36 -15.37
N VAL A 8 -6.75 15.30 -15.79
CA VAL A 8 -6.23 16.22 -16.81
C VAL A 8 -6.92 16.02 -18.16
N LYS A 9 -7.11 14.77 -18.58
CA LYS A 9 -7.83 14.45 -19.81
C LYS A 9 -9.24 15.01 -19.78
N ASN A 10 -10.00 14.73 -18.70
CA ASN A 10 -11.36 15.23 -18.53
C ASN A 10 -11.44 16.76 -18.56
N LEU A 11 -10.50 17.44 -17.89
CA LEU A 11 -10.42 18.90 -17.89
C LEU A 11 -10.20 19.43 -19.30
N LEU A 12 -9.22 18.90 -20.03
CA LEU A 12 -8.87 19.37 -21.38
C LEU A 12 -10.00 19.10 -22.36
N GLU A 13 -10.64 17.94 -22.33
CA GLU A 13 -11.81 17.59 -23.17
C GLU A 13 -13.00 18.50 -22.86
N THR A 14 -13.19 18.90 -21.60
CA THR A 14 -14.26 19.85 -21.20
C THR A 14 -13.96 21.26 -21.70
N LEU A 15 -12.70 21.71 -21.59
CA LEU A 15 -12.29 23.05 -21.99
C LEU A 15 -12.21 23.22 -23.52
N ASN A 16 -11.85 22.15 -24.21
CA ASN A 16 -11.76 22.15 -25.67
C ASN A 16 -12.15 20.77 -26.25
N PRO A 17 -13.43 20.55 -26.59
CA PRO A 17 -13.92 19.29 -27.13
C PRO A 17 -13.31 18.86 -28.47
N HIS A 18 -12.57 19.76 -29.15
CA HIS A 18 -11.88 19.44 -30.39
C HIS A 18 -10.50 18.84 -30.20
N LEU A 19 -10.00 18.76 -28.96
CA LEU A 19 -8.74 18.11 -28.67
C LEU A 19 -8.90 16.58 -28.79
N ASN A 20 -8.00 15.99 -29.56
CA ASN A 20 -7.90 14.53 -29.64
C ASN A 20 -6.83 14.05 -28.65
N ILE A 21 -7.27 13.55 -27.48
CA ILE A 21 -6.38 13.16 -26.41
C ILE A 21 -6.24 11.64 -26.38
N PHE A 22 -5.01 11.18 -26.53
CA PHE A 22 -4.65 9.78 -26.37
C PHE A 22 -4.13 9.53 -24.95
N MET A 23 -4.69 8.54 -24.27
CA MET A 23 -4.19 7.99 -23.01
C MET A 23 -4.04 6.48 -23.18
N SER A 24 -2.84 5.94 -22.92
CA SER A 24 -2.49 4.55 -23.23
C SER A 24 -3.43 3.50 -22.64
N GLU A 25 -3.94 3.77 -21.45
CA GLU A 25 -4.77 2.82 -20.71
C GLU A 25 -6.23 2.74 -21.22
N ASP A 26 -6.72 3.78 -21.86
CA ASP A 26 -8.09 3.83 -22.38
C ASP A 26 -8.16 3.43 -23.86
N ASN A 27 -7.05 3.56 -24.58
CA ASN A 27 -7.03 3.49 -26.04
C ASN A 27 -6.26 2.29 -26.61
N ILE A 28 -5.76 1.40 -25.73
CA ILE A 28 -5.05 0.18 -26.14
C ILE A 28 -5.89 -1.04 -25.80
N SER A 29 -6.29 -1.79 -26.80
CA SER A 29 -7.10 -2.99 -26.65
C SER A 29 -6.27 -4.20 -26.20
N ALA A 30 -6.92 -5.17 -25.57
CA ALA A 30 -6.26 -6.43 -25.21
C ALA A 30 -5.72 -7.14 -26.47
N GLY A 31 -4.40 -7.47 -26.45
CA GLY A 31 -3.70 -8.09 -27.57
C GLY A 31 -2.92 -7.14 -28.46
N GLU A 32 -3.11 -5.82 -28.33
CA GLU A 32 -2.26 -4.84 -29.01
C GLU A 32 -0.89 -4.73 -28.34
N LYS A 33 0.16 -4.46 -29.14
CA LYS A 33 1.49 -4.20 -28.60
C LYS A 33 1.56 -2.78 -28.05
N VAL A 34 1.47 -2.65 -26.75
CA VAL A 34 1.40 -1.38 -26.01
C VAL A 34 2.49 -0.41 -26.47
N GLN A 35 3.73 -0.87 -26.57
CA GLN A 35 4.87 -0.02 -26.93
C GLN A 35 4.77 0.53 -28.36
N GLU A 36 4.43 -0.31 -29.33
CA GLU A 36 4.28 0.11 -30.75
C GLU A 36 3.17 1.16 -30.89
N LYS A 37 2.06 0.95 -30.18
CA LYS A 37 0.92 1.88 -30.22
C LYS A 37 1.26 3.24 -29.61
N ILE A 38 1.95 3.27 -28.47
CA ILE A 38 2.38 4.51 -27.83
C ILE A 38 3.35 5.27 -28.74
N ILE A 39 4.35 4.60 -29.31
CA ILE A 39 5.31 5.19 -30.24
C ILE A 39 4.59 5.78 -31.44
N GLN A 40 3.63 5.05 -32.02
CA GLN A 40 2.82 5.54 -33.14
C GLN A 40 2.07 6.82 -32.72
N LYS A 41 1.42 6.82 -31.55
CA LYS A 41 0.64 7.97 -31.08
C LYS A 41 1.50 9.19 -30.76
N ILE A 42 2.69 9.00 -30.22
CA ILE A 42 3.65 10.08 -30.04
C ILE A 42 4.05 10.68 -31.38
N SER A 43 4.23 9.86 -32.43
CA SER A 43 4.57 10.36 -33.76
C SER A 43 3.43 11.16 -34.41
N GLU A 44 2.19 10.82 -34.10
CA GLU A 44 0.97 11.47 -34.65
C GLU A 44 0.56 12.75 -33.89
N CYS A 45 0.97 12.95 -32.63
CA CYS A 45 0.53 14.08 -31.81
C CYS A 45 1.41 15.33 -32.00
N ASP A 46 0.90 16.49 -31.60
CA ASP A 46 1.64 17.76 -31.57
C ASP A 46 2.33 17.99 -30.23
N LYS A 47 1.71 17.52 -29.13
CA LYS A 47 2.17 17.74 -27.77
C LYS A 47 2.11 16.44 -26.98
N VAL A 48 3.09 16.24 -26.11
CA VAL A 48 3.15 15.13 -25.16
C VAL A 48 3.15 15.69 -23.75
N LEU A 49 2.12 15.36 -22.98
CA LEU A 49 1.99 15.77 -21.58
C LEU A 49 2.51 14.67 -20.67
N LEU A 50 3.53 14.98 -19.88
CA LEU A 50 4.13 14.06 -18.94
C LEU A 50 3.63 14.34 -17.52
N CYS A 51 2.76 13.50 -17.01
CA CYS A 51 2.20 13.63 -15.67
C CYS A 51 3.19 13.08 -14.62
N PHE A 52 3.94 13.99 -13.98
CA PHE A 52 4.90 13.65 -12.95
C PHE A 52 4.28 13.65 -11.56
N THR A 53 4.47 12.54 -10.86
CA THR A 53 4.18 12.37 -9.44
C THR A 53 5.44 11.92 -8.72
N ARG A 54 5.47 12.02 -7.39
CA ARG A 54 6.58 11.55 -6.56
C ARG A 54 6.97 10.09 -6.89
N ASP A 55 5.97 9.26 -7.21
CA ASP A 55 6.17 7.82 -7.43
C ASP A 55 6.69 7.45 -8.80
N ASN A 56 6.41 8.26 -9.83
CA ASN A 56 6.80 7.94 -11.20
C ASN A 56 7.99 8.75 -11.74
N LYS A 57 8.50 9.70 -10.95
CA LYS A 57 9.59 10.61 -11.35
C LYS A 57 10.85 9.94 -11.91
N LYS A 58 11.14 8.72 -11.47
CA LYS A 58 12.28 7.91 -11.92
C LYS A 58 11.85 6.75 -12.83
N SER A 59 10.63 6.78 -13.38
CA SER A 59 10.17 5.72 -14.29
C SER A 59 10.99 5.72 -15.57
N PRO A 60 11.75 4.65 -15.89
CA PRO A 60 12.49 4.56 -17.14
C PRO A 60 11.58 4.63 -18.35
N TRP A 61 10.35 4.18 -18.23
CA TRP A 61 9.34 4.22 -19.29
C TRP A 61 8.93 5.66 -19.62
N LEU A 62 8.63 6.46 -18.61
CA LEU A 62 8.28 7.87 -18.77
C LEU A 62 9.43 8.67 -19.43
N LEU A 63 10.68 8.39 -19.00
CA LEU A 63 11.87 9.01 -19.57
C LEU A 63 12.11 8.58 -21.02
N TYR A 64 11.81 7.32 -21.35
CA TYR A 64 11.88 6.80 -22.72
C TYR A 64 10.85 7.51 -23.62
N GLU A 65 9.58 7.63 -23.18
CA GLU A 65 8.52 8.33 -23.92
C GLU A 65 8.90 9.80 -24.17
N ALA A 66 9.41 10.48 -23.12
CA ALA A 66 9.89 11.85 -23.20
C ALA A 66 11.03 12.00 -24.24
N GLY A 67 12.04 11.12 -24.15
CA GLY A 67 13.18 11.13 -25.07
C GLY A 67 12.77 10.87 -26.51
N TYR A 68 11.86 9.91 -26.73
CA TYR A 68 11.33 9.61 -28.04
C TYR A 68 10.56 10.80 -28.61
N ALA A 69 9.69 11.43 -27.83
CA ALA A 69 8.92 12.60 -28.23
C ALA A 69 9.85 13.79 -28.61
N CYS A 70 10.88 14.05 -27.78
CA CYS A 70 11.88 15.07 -28.10
C CYS A 70 12.63 14.75 -29.41
N GLY A 71 13.01 13.49 -29.63
CA GLY A 71 13.66 13.05 -30.86
C GLY A 71 12.78 13.20 -32.11
N GLN A 72 11.46 13.21 -31.93
CA GLN A 72 10.46 13.50 -32.99
C GLN A 72 10.09 14.99 -33.08
N ASN A 73 10.83 15.89 -32.43
CA ASN A 73 10.54 17.34 -32.37
C ASN A 73 9.13 17.67 -31.83
N LYS A 74 8.57 16.82 -30.96
CA LYS A 74 7.28 17.09 -30.32
C LYS A 74 7.46 18.03 -29.13
N MET A 75 6.44 18.83 -28.84
CA MET A 75 6.42 19.63 -27.62
C MET A 75 6.15 18.73 -26.41
N VAL A 76 7.14 18.58 -25.56
CA VAL A 76 7.02 17.79 -24.32
C VAL A 76 6.79 18.73 -23.14
N ILE A 77 5.67 18.58 -22.46
CA ILE A 77 5.23 19.45 -21.36
C ILE A 77 5.20 18.63 -20.07
N PRO A 78 6.12 18.87 -19.12
CA PRO A 78 6.06 18.29 -17.79
C PRO A 78 4.93 18.93 -16.98
N LEU A 79 4.01 18.13 -16.47
CA LEU A 79 2.97 18.55 -15.54
C LEU A 79 3.28 17.95 -14.16
N LEU A 80 3.58 18.81 -13.18
CA LEU A 80 4.00 18.42 -11.84
C LEU A 80 2.83 18.45 -10.89
N PHE A 81 2.54 17.30 -10.28
CA PHE A 81 1.44 17.13 -9.31
C PHE A 81 1.89 17.27 -7.87
N ASP A 82 3.16 17.06 -7.56
CA ASP A 82 3.69 17.10 -6.20
C ASP A 82 4.56 18.34 -5.99
N GLU A 83 4.51 18.86 -4.74
CA GLU A 83 5.42 19.89 -4.30
C GLU A 83 6.81 19.28 -4.04
N ASP A 84 7.72 19.38 -4.99
CA ASP A 84 9.11 19.08 -4.75
C ASP A 84 9.96 20.23 -5.33
N PRO A 85 10.60 21.06 -4.48
CA PRO A 85 11.43 22.17 -4.96
C PRO A 85 12.64 21.70 -5.78
N ASN A 86 12.99 20.43 -5.68
CA ASN A 86 14.13 19.82 -6.37
C ASN A 86 13.74 18.94 -7.55
N TRP A 87 12.55 19.14 -8.12
CA TRP A 87 12.09 18.30 -9.22
C TRP A 87 13.06 18.28 -10.42
N HIS A 88 13.80 19.37 -10.67
CA HIS A 88 14.83 19.44 -11.70
C HIS A 88 15.97 18.42 -11.49
N SER A 89 16.22 17.99 -10.24
CA SER A 89 17.19 16.96 -9.94
C SER A 89 16.68 15.54 -10.24
N TRP A 90 15.38 15.42 -10.53
CA TRP A 90 14.78 14.11 -10.86
C TRP A 90 15.10 13.67 -12.27
N ILE A 91 15.31 14.64 -13.13
CA ILE A 91 15.68 14.45 -14.51
C ILE A 91 17.16 14.80 -14.55
N ASP A 92 18.05 13.79 -14.50
CA ASP A 92 19.45 13.96 -14.90
C ASP A 92 19.44 14.36 -16.38
N ASN A 93 19.46 15.66 -16.61
CA ASN A 93 18.93 16.26 -17.82
C ASN A 93 19.98 16.45 -18.91
N PRO A 94 19.80 15.84 -20.07
CA PRO A 94 20.20 16.48 -21.30
C PRO A 94 19.00 16.95 -22.16
N MET A 95 17.76 16.79 -21.70
CA MET A 95 16.61 17.13 -22.50
C MET A 95 16.18 18.57 -22.26
N ASN A 96 16.22 19.39 -23.31
CA ASN A 96 15.64 20.73 -23.35
C ASN A 96 14.11 20.59 -23.36
N ILE A 97 13.55 20.12 -22.26
CA ILE A 97 12.11 19.98 -22.08
C ILE A 97 11.52 21.36 -21.92
N ALA A 98 10.32 21.59 -22.43
CA ALA A 98 9.59 22.83 -22.26
C ALA A 98 9.46 23.20 -20.76
N ARG A 99 9.23 24.47 -20.48
CA ARG A 99 8.98 24.93 -19.13
C ARG A 99 7.83 24.13 -18.52
N GLU A 100 8.06 23.62 -17.32
CA GLU A 100 7.08 22.85 -16.58
C GLU A 100 5.82 23.65 -16.22
N ILE A 101 4.71 22.95 -16.11
CA ILE A 101 3.49 23.43 -15.48
C ILE A 101 3.40 22.81 -14.11
N ASN A 102 3.55 23.61 -13.06
CA ASN A 102 3.43 23.16 -11.68
C ASN A 102 2.03 23.51 -11.15
N ILE A 103 1.25 22.51 -10.80
CA ILE A 103 -0.13 22.68 -10.31
C ILE A 103 -0.19 23.51 -9.01
N ASN A 104 0.89 23.50 -8.22
CA ASN A 104 0.96 24.27 -6.98
C ASN A 104 1.48 25.69 -7.17
N SER A 105 1.81 26.07 -8.40
CA SER A 105 2.29 27.43 -8.69
C SER A 105 1.15 28.42 -8.73
N ILE A 106 1.37 29.63 -8.21
CA ILE A 106 0.45 30.77 -8.36
C ILE A 106 0.14 31.05 -9.84
N SER A 107 1.09 30.77 -10.74
CA SER A 107 0.94 30.96 -12.19
C SER A 107 0.37 29.74 -12.92
N PHE A 108 -0.16 28.73 -12.18
CA PHE A 108 -0.67 27.51 -12.82
C PHE A 108 -1.74 27.78 -13.88
N GLU A 109 -2.78 28.53 -13.49
CA GLU A 109 -3.91 28.82 -14.38
C GLU A 109 -3.45 29.50 -15.68
N GLU A 110 -2.63 30.54 -15.55
CA GLU A 110 -2.10 31.29 -16.68
C GLU A 110 -1.21 30.40 -17.58
N SER A 111 -0.32 29.62 -16.95
CA SER A 111 0.58 28.71 -17.68
C SER A 111 -0.20 27.64 -18.43
N PHE A 112 -1.26 27.10 -17.82
CA PHE A 112 -2.10 26.06 -18.41
C PHE A 112 -2.93 26.63 -19.57
N ILE A 113 -3.58 27.78 -19.37
CA ILE A 113 -4.36 28.47 -20.40
C ILE A 113 -3.47 28.76 -21.63
N ASN A 114 -2.29 29.34 -21.41
CA ASN A 114 -1.36 29.68 -22.49
C ASN A 114 -0.83 28.43 -23.21
N CYS A 115 -0.48 27.39 -22.46
CA CYS A 115 0.08 26.15 -23.02
C CYS A 115 -0.90 25.44 -23.95
N PHE A 116 -2.18 25.46 -23.63
CA PHE A 116 -3.22 24.78 -24.41
C PHE A 116 -4.05 25.74 -25.31
N ASN A 117 -3.67 27.02 -25.39
CA ASN A 117 -4.36 28.06 -26.15
C ASN A 117 -5.87 28.12 -25.82
N LEU A 118 -6.18 28.05 -24.53
CA LEU A 118 -7.56 28.07 -24.03
C LEU A 118 -8.09 29.52 -24.00
N CYS A 119 -9.41 29.68 -24.07
CA CYS A 119 -10.02 30.98 -23.86
C CYS A 119 -9.92 31.34 -22.35
N ASP A 120 -9.29 32.49 -22.07
CA ASP A 120 -9.25 33.01 -20.68
C ASP A 120 -10.59 33.62 -20.33
N SER A 121 -11.43 32.86 -19.65
CA SER A 121 -12.78 33.24 -19.23
C SER A 121 -13.02 32.88 -17.76
N VAL A 122 -14.03 33.48 -17.15
CA VAL A 122 -14.45 33.14 -15.79
C VAL A 122 -14.77 31.66 -15.71
N TYR A 123 -15.43 31.09 -16.69
CA TYR A 123 -15.77 29.68 -16.76
C TYR A 123 -14.51 28.78 -16.80
N THR A 124 -13.52 29.14 -17.62
CA THR A 124 -12.24 28.42 -17.70
C THR A 124 -11.53 28.41 -16.34
N ARG A 125 -11.44 29.57 -15.69
CA ARG A 125 -10.80 29.70 -14.37
C ARG A 125 -11.56 28.93 -13.28
N GLU A 126 -12.88 28.90 -13.33
CA GLU A 126 -13.68 28.08 -12.41
C GLU A 126 -13.43 26.59 -12.58
N LEU A 127 -13.35 26.09 -13.81
CA LEU A 127 -13.00 24.69 -14.09
C LEU A 127 -11.59 24.34 -13.61
N LEU A 128 -10.60 25.21 -13.82
CA LEU A 128 -9.24 25.03 -13.32
C LEU A 128 -9.19 25.00 -11.79
N SER A 129 -9.91 25.89 -11.13
CA SER A 129 -10.02 25.90 -9.66
C SER A 129 -10.66 24.61 -9.14
N ASN A 130 -11.70 24.11 -9.79
CA ASN A 130 -12.34 22.85 -9.42
C ASN A 130 -11.42 21.64 -9.69
N PHE A 131 -10.64 21.69 -10.76
CA PHE A 131 -9.61 20.69 -11.05
C PHE A 131 -8.54 20.64 -9.92
N ILE A 132 -8.01 21.79 -9.49
CA ILE A 132 -7.05 21.85 -8.37
C ILE A 132 -7.63 21.18 -7.12
N LYS A 133 -8.89 21.50 -6.76
CA LYS A 133 -9.56 20.88 -5.60
C LYS A 133 -9.63 19.35 -5.72
N ARG A 134 -9.97 18.83 -6.91
CA ARG A 134 -9.99 17.37 -7.14
C ARG A 134 -8.61 16.74 -7.04
N ILE A 135 -7.58 17.43 -7.56
CA ILE A 135 -6.20 16.97 -7.42
C ILE A 135 -5.79 16.90 -5.95
N ASP A 136 -6.18 17.89 -5.14
CA ASP A 136 -5.89 17.88 -3.71
C ASP A 136 -6.64 16.78 -2.96
N GLU A 137 -7.87 16.47 -3.33
CA GLU A 137 -8.62 15.32 -2.81
C GLU A 137 -7.92 13.98 -3.13
N ILE A 138 -7.44 13.82 -4.37
CA ILE A 138 -6.67 12.65 -4.80
C ILE A 138 -5.37 12.56 -4.03
N ARG A 139 -4.62 13.67 -3.90
CA ARG A 139 -3.38 13.72 -3.10
C ARG A 139 -3.61 13.32 -1.65
N GLU A 140 -4.64 13.89 -1.02
CA GLU A 140 -4.95 13.58 0.37
C GLU A 140 -5.33 12.12 0.56
N LYS A 141 -6.06 11.53 -0.40
CA LYS A 141 -6.34 10.09 -0.43
C LYS A 141 -5.03 9.27 -0.46
N TYR A 142 -4.10 9.60 -1.35
CA TYR A 142 -2.81 8.90 -1.46
C TYR A 142 -1.87 9.22 -0.31
N ARG A 143 -1.80 10.47 0.15
CA ARG A 143 -0.98 10.88 1.29
C ARG A 143 -1.34 10.14 2.56
N LYS A 144 -2.64 9.96 2.84
CA LYS A 144 -3.09 9.15 3.98
C LYS A 144 -2.74 7.68 3.88
N VAL A 145 -2.67 7.16 2.65
CA VAL A 145 -2.37 5.75 2.39
C VAL A 145 -0.87 5.48 2.46
N ASP A 146 -0.05 6.35 1.86
CA ASP A 146 1.40 6.12 1.76
C ASP A 146 2.13 6.57 3.02
N ALA A 147 1.73 7.68 3.65
CA ALA A 147 2.35 8.19 4.87
C ALA A 147 2.33 7.16 6.00
N GLN A 148 1.22 6.45 6.21
CA GLN A 148 1.14 5.45 7.28
C GLN A 148 2.09 4.27 7.08
N CYS A 149 2.33 3.87 5.82
CA CYS A 149 3.26 2.80 5.52
C CYS A 149 4.73 3.28 5.63
N GLU A 150 5.01 4.49 5.15
CA GLU A 150 6.33 5.14 5.27
C GLU A 150 6.66 5.43 6.74
N ASP A 151 5.75 6.02 7.50
CA ASP A 151 5.92 6.30 8.94
C ASP A 151 6.19 5.02 9.74
N PHE A 152 5.50 3.93 9.42
CA PHE A 152 5.73 2.64 10.06
C PHE A 152 7.11 2.07 9.70
N VAL A 153 7.53 2.18 8.44
CA VAL A 153 8.86 1.74 8.00
C VAL A 153 9.95 2.60 8.65
N ASP A 154 9.76 3.92 8.73
CA ASP A 154 10.70 4.83 9.39
C ASP A 154 10.82 4.54 10.89
N LEU A 155 9.73 4.18 11.55
CA LEU A 155 9.74 3.70 12.93
C LEU A 155 10.57 2.42 13.07
N LEU A 156 10.47 1.49 12.14
CA LEU A 156 11.27 0.26 12.12
C LEU A 156 12.76 0.54 11.90
N ILE A 157 13.08 1.49 11.01
CA ILE A 157 14.48 1.88 10.71
C ILE A 157 15.13 2.58 11.91
N SER A 158 14.41 3.51 12.54
CA SER A 158 14.93 4.31 13.64
C SER A 158 15.34 3.48 14.86
N ASN A 159 14.76 2.31 15.02
CA ASN A 159 15.08 1.37 16.09
C ASN A 159 16.35 0.53 15.82
N ASN A 160 17.08 0.76 14.72
CA ASN A 160 18.36 0.11 14.33
C ASN A 160 18.35 -1.44 14.30
N THR A 161 17.18 -2.07 14.39
CA THR A 161 17.01 -3.52 14.51
C THR A 161 16.76 -4.21 13.17
N PHE A 162 16.57 -3.43 12.10
CA PHE A 162 16.18 -3.97 10.80
C PHE A 162 17.11 -3.52 9.69
N ARG A 163 17.46 -4.46 8.81
CA ARG A 163 18.08 -4.15 7.52
C ARG A 163 16.99 -4.07 6.49
N ILE A 164 16.80 -2.91 5.90
CA ILE A 164 15.93 -2.73 4.75
C ILE A 164 16.77 -3.03 3.51
N GLU A 165 16.45 -4.13 2.85
CA GLU A 165 16.95 -4.37 1.50
C GLU A 165 16.12 -3.49 0.55
N SER A 166 16.80 -2.62 -0.19
CA SER A 166 16.16 -1.79 -1.22
C SER A 166 15.36 -2.67 -2.18
N PRO A 167 14.12 -2.31 -2.50
CA PRO A 167 13.28 -3.12 -3.38
C PRO A 167 13.92 -3.22 -4.76
N ILE A 168 14.29 -4.43 -5.16
CA ILE A 168 14.77 -4.75 -6.51
C ILE A 168 13.62 -4.65 -7.54
N TYR A 169 12.38 -4.46 -7.10
CA TYR A 169 11.20 -4.44 -7.94
C TYR A 169 10.74 -3.02 -8.32
N ARG A 170 10.44 -2.86 -9.59
CA ARG A 170 10.10 -1.62 -10.30
C ARG A 170 8.85 -0.85 -9.80
N ASN A 171 8.09 -1.40 -8.86
CA ASN A 171 6.97 -0.72 -8.23
C ASN A 171 7.27 -0.53 -6.75
N LYS A 172 7.54 0.69 -6.34
CA LYS A 172 8.04 1.20 -5.06
C LYS A 172 7.13 0.96 -3.83
N THR A 173 6.36 -0.12 -3.79
CA THR A 173 5.34 -0.33 -2.77
C THR A 173 5.65 -1.46 -1.81
N ALA A 174 6.83 -2.08 -1.89
CA ALA A 174 7.21 -3.13 -0.97
C ALA A 174 8.59 -2.88 -0.36
N TYR A 175 8.68 -3.00 0.96
CA TYR A 175 9.92 -2.99 1.72
C TYR A 175 10.22 -4.42 2.18
N PHE A 176 11.48 -4.82 2.16
CA PHE A 176 11.89 -6.14 2.63
C PHE A 176 12.67 -5.99 3.92
N LEU A 177 12.25 -6.69 4.95
CA LEU A 177 12.92 -6.74 6.25
C LEU A 177 13.66 -8.06 6.39
N THR A 178 14.94 -8.00 6.70
CA THR A 178 15.78 -9.16 7.01
C THR A 178 16.52 -8.95 8.33
N GLY A 179 16.93 -10.01 8.99
CA GLY A 179 17.70 -9.93 10.23
C GLY A 179 16.85 -9.66 11.47
N PHE A 180 15.84 -10.39 11.67
CA PHE A 180 14.63 -10.12 12.38
C PHE A 180 14.65 -10.55 13.86
N GLU A 181 14.49 -9.59 14.78
CA GLU A 181 13.98 -9.87 16.12
C GLU A 181 12.46 -9.70 16.16
N THR A 182 11.75 -10.82 16.20
CA THR A 182 10.27 -10.85 16.19
C THR A 182 9.61 -10.01 17.29
N PHE A 183 10.34 -9.78 18.37
CA PHE A 183 9.86 -8.97 19.49
C PHE A 183 9.74 -7.50 19.12
N GLU A 184 10.79 -6.92 18.53
CA GLU A 184 10.80 -5.48 18.15
C GLU A 184 9.77 -5.17 17.07
N LEU A 185 9.54 -6.09 16.12
CA LEU A 185 8.45 -5.90 15.16
C LEU A 185 7.09 -5.84 15.84
N TRP A 186 6.80 -6.79 16.73
CA TRP A 186 5.55 -6.78 17.46
C TRP A 186 5.38 -5.52 18.29
N LYS A 187 6.43 -5.06 18.94
CA LYS A 187 6.44 -3.81 19.69
C LYS A 187 6.09 -2.62 18.79
N ALA A 188 6.73 -2.50 17.64
CA ALA A 188 6.45 -1.43 16.67
C ALA A 188 5.01 -1.50 16.13
N ILE A 189 4.51 -2.69 15.80
CA ILE A 189 3.12 -2.90 15.34
C ILE A 189 2.13 -2.44 16.41
N ILE A 190 2.34 -2.86 17.66
CA ILE A 190 1.43 -2.55 18.77
C ILE A 190 1.47 -1.07 19.10
N GLN A 191 2.65 -0.47 19.20
CA GLN A 191 2.78 0.96 19.45
C GLN A 191 2.11 1.80 18.35
N SER A 192 2.34 1.47 17.09
CA SER A 192 1.71 2.16 15.97
C SER A 192 0.18 2.01 16.00
N PHE A 193 -0.33 0.81 16.27
CA PHE A 193 -1.76 0.57 16.39
C PHE A 193 -2.41 1.35 17.54
N MET A 194 -1.79 1.36 18.72
CA MET A 194 -2.31 2.08 19.89
C MET A 194 -2.32 3.60 19.69
N TYR A 195 -1.41 4.12 18.86
CA TYR A 195 -1.30 5.55 18.62
C TYR A 195 -2.31 6.09 17.61
N THR A 196 -2.51 5.40 16.48
CA THR A 196 -3.34 5.90 15.37
C THR A 196 -4.30 4.87 14.80
N GLY A 197 -4.24 3.62 15.29
CA GLY A 197 -4.75 2.47 14.57
C GLY A 197 -6.25 2.33 14.54
N LYS A 198 -6.74 1.99 13.34
CA LYS A 198 -8.12 1.54 13.08
C LYS A 198 -8.18 0.04 12.83
N TYR A 199 -7.18 -0.51 12.16
CA TYR A 199 -7.15 -1.90 11.73
C TYR A 199 -5.91 -2.60 12.25
N LEU A 200 -6.10 -3.68 13.01
CA LEU A 200 -5.04 -4.64 13.34
C LEU A 200 -5.58 -6.05 13.12
N TRP A 201 -5.24 -6.66 12.00
CA TRP A 201 -5.61 -8.03 11.67
C TRP A 201 -4.38 -8.92 11.70
N ILE A 202 -4.47 -10.07 12.36
CA ILE A 202 -3.35 -10.97 12.58
C ILE A 202 -3.73 -12.38 12.13
N TYR A 203 -3.05 -12.85 11.09
CA TYR A 203 -3.12 -14.22 10.62
C TYR A 203 -1.78 -14.90 10.83
N GLY A 204 -1.71 -15.74 11.84
CA GLY A 204 -0.49 -16.43 12.24
C GLY A 204 -0.78 -17.82 12.81
N ARG A 205 0.29 -18.60 13.07
CA ARG A 205 0.12 -19.98 13.58
C ARG A 205 -0.15 -20.02 15.09
N LYS A 206 0.78 -19.57 15.89
CA LYS A 206 0.72 -19.67 17.37
C LYS A 206 0.40 -18.33 18.04
N ASN A 207 0.79 -17.22 17.42
CA ASN A 207 0.69 -15.86 18.00
C ASN A 207 1.29 -15.74 19.43
N MET A 208 2.27 -16.61 19.75
CA MET A 208 2.86 -16.73 21.09
C MET A 208 3.43 -15.41 21.60
N LYS A 209 4.10 -14.67 20.73
CA LYS A 209 4.74 -13.40 21.11
C LYS A 209 3.69 -12.40 21.57
N LEU A 210 2.54 -12.34 20.90
CA LEU A 210 1.44 -11.45 21.26
C LEU A 210 0.87 -11.75 22.65
N PHE A 211 0.77 -13.04 23.02
CA PHE A 211 0.17 -13.47 24.29
C PHE A 211 1.21 -13.91 25.34
N GLY A 212 2.48 -13.62 25.09
CA GLY A 212 3.58 -14.01 25.99
C GLY A 212 3.75 -13.14 27.24
N GLY A 213 2.85 -12.18 27.49
CA GLY A 213 2.91 -11.25 28.62
C GLY A 213 3.65 -9.95 28.36
N ASN A 214 4.37 -9.84 27.23
CA ASN A 214 5.14 -8.64 26.88
C ASN A 214 4.29 -7.51 26.28
N PHE A 215 3.03 -7.79 25.93
CA PHE A 215 2.13 -6.84 25.24
C PHE A 215 0.78 -6.74 25.97
N LYS A 216 0.82 -6.76 27.27
CA LYS A 216 -0.37 -6.58 28.11
C LYS A 216 -1.06 -5.24 27.82
N GLU A 217 -0.29 -4.21 27.53
CA GLU A 217 -0.75 -2.87 27.19
C GLU A 217 -1.73 -2.83 26.01
N LEU A 218 -1.57 -3.72 25.01
CA LEU A 218 -2.51 -3.83 23.91
C LEU A 218 -3.89 -4.30 24.42
N PHE A 219 -3.92 -5.26 25.31
CA PHE A 219 -5.19 -5.80 25.83
C PHE A 219 -5.86 -4.85 26.78
N ASP A 220 -5.08 -4.17 27.64
CA ASP A 220 -5.56 -3.11 28.53
C ASP A 220 -6.17 -1.95 27.68
N TYR A 221 -5.51 -1.57 26.58
CA TYR A 221 -6.03 -0.56 25.62
C TYR A 221 -7.34 -1.01 24.96
N LEU A 222 -7.39 -2.23 24.44
CA LEU A 222 -8.60 -2.77 23.80
C LEU A 222 -9.75 -2.91 24.79
N GLU A 223 -9.47 -3.31 26.04
CA GLU A 223 -10.46 -3.39 27.10
C GLU A 223 -11.02 -2.02 27.46
N GLU A 224 -10.16 -1.02 27.65
CA GLU A 224 -10.57 0.36 27.89
C GLU A 224 -11.47 0.89 26.76
N LYS A 225 -11.08 0.67 25.49
CA LYS A 225 -11.89 1.07 24.33
C LYS A 225 -13.23 0.35 24.28
N SER A 226 -13.28 -0.92 24.67
CA SER A 226 -14.53 -1.69 24.70
C SER A 226 -15.49 -1.21 25.78
N LEU A 227 -15.00 -0.90 26.98
CA LEU A 227 -15.77 -0.41 28.11
C LEU A 227 -16.37 0.97 27.85
N ASN A 228 -15.64 1.82 27.14
CA ASN A 228 -16.06 3.17 26.81
C ASN A 228 -16.97 3.26 25.55
N ASN A 229 -17.43 2.12 25.01
CA ASN A 229 -18.14 2.05 23.73
C ASN A 229 -17.37 2.69 22.55
N GLN A 230 -16.05 2.85 22.68
CA GLN A 230 -15.16 3.48 21.69
C GLN A 230 -14.55 2.47 20.71
N MET A 231 -14.99 1.20 20.72
CA MET A 231 -14.64 0.22 19.67
C MET A 231 -15.21 0.60 18.29
N PHE A 232 -16.09 1.60 18.24
CA PHE A 232 -16.51 2.21 16.99
C PHE A 232 -15.29 2.82 16.28
N GLY A 233 -14.91 2.19 15.16
CA GLY A 233 -13.76 2.61 14.36
C GLY A 233 -12.49 1.78 14.58
N ILE A 234 -12.46 0.86 15.55
CA ILE A 234 -11.36 -0.10 15.73
C ILE A 234 -11.81 -1.49 15.24
N ASP A 235 -11.08 -2.04 14.27
CA ASP A 235 -11.29 -3.40 13.76
C ASP A 235 -10.07 -4.25 14.08
N PHE A 236 -10.10 -4.86 15.27
CA PHE A 236 -9.09 -5.81 15.71
C PHE A 236 -9.54 -7.24 15.40
N ARG A 237 -8.69 -8.03 14.73
CA ARG A 237 -8.98 -9.43 14.39
C ARG A 237 -7.74 -10.29 14.57
N CYS A 238 -7.87 -11.38 15.31
CA CYS A 238 -6.78 -12.32 15.52
C CYS A 238 -7.22 -13.76 15.24
N LEU A 239 -6.52 -14.41 14.32
CA LEU A 239 -6.75 -15.78 13.92
C LEU A 239 -5.72 -16.72 14.56
N PHE A 240 -6.18 -17.73 15.25
CA PHE A 240 -5.38 -18.84 15.78
C PHE A 240 -5.55 -20.10 14.93
N LEU A 241 -4.49 -20.87 14.85
CA LEU A 241 -4.59 -22.20 14.28
C LEU A 241 -5.38 -23.11 15.25
N ASN A 242 -6.34 -23.88 14.71
CA ASN A 242 -7.13 -24.81 15.49
C ASN A 242 -6.23 -25.96 16.00
N PRO A 243 -6.15 -26.21 17.32
CA PRO A 243 -5.33 -27.28 17.90
C PRO A 243 -5.63 -28.69 17.38
N ASN A 244 -6.82 -28.90 16.84
CA ASN A 244 -7.26 -30.19 16.31
C ASN A 244 -7.04 -30.33 14.79
N SER A 245 -6.50 -29.30 14.12
CA SER A 245 -6.25 -29.35 12.67
C SER A 245 -5.11 -30.30 12.30
N ASP A 246 -5.13 -30.79 11.06
CA ASP A 246 -4.06 -31.66 10.55
C ASP A 246 -2.72 -30.95 10.46
N GLU A 247 -2.71 -29.63 10.21
CA GLU A 247 -1.50 -28.82 10.26
C GLU A 247 -0.84 -28.86 11.63
N VAL A 248 -1.63 -28.79 12.71
CA VAL A 248 -1.08 -28.89 14.08
C VAL A 248 -0.53 -30.28 14.36
N LYS A 249 -1.23 -31.31 13.93
CA LYS A 249 -0.75 -32.71 14.11
C LYS A 249 0.58 -32.91 13.41
N HIS A 250 0.73 -32.38 12.19
CA HIS A 250 1.97 -32.47 11.43
C HIS A 250 3.08 -31.66 12.07
N ALA A 251 2.82 -30.38 12.41
CA ALA A 251 3.80 -29.52 13.06
C ALA A 251 4.26 -30.04 14.42
N HIS A 252 3.38 -30.72 15.17
CA HIS A 252 3.72 -31.35 16.44
C HIS A 252 4.64 -32.56 16.25
N LYS A 253 4.49 -33.32 15.14
CA LYS A 253 5.44 -34.41 14.80
C LYS A 253 6.84 -33.88 14.49
N GLN A 254 6.95 -32.70 13.91
CA GLN A 254 8.23 -32.05 13.64
C GLN A 254 8.86 -31.40 14.89
N GLN A 255 8.01 -30.90 15.79
CA GLN A 255 8.42 -30.22 17.01
C GLN A 255 7.43 -30.53 18.15
N ASP A 256 7.85 -31.37 19.08
CA ASP A 256 7.00 -31.88 20.18
C ASP A 256 6.35 -30.79 21.05
N ILE A 257 6.97 -29.60 21.13
CA ILE A 257 6.47 -28.47 21.91
C ILE A 257 5.39 -27.65 21.17
N PHE A 258 5.15 -27.88 19.87
CA PHE A 258 4.27 -27.03 19.06
C PHE A 258 2.82 -26.99 19.59
N LEU A 259 2.21 -28.14 19.81
CA LEU A 259 0.84 -28.24 20.30
C LEU A 259 0.69 -27.76 21.76
N PRO A 260 1.60 -28.11 22.69
CA PRO A 260 1.60 -27.54 24.04
C PRO A 260 1.68 -26.03 24.07
N GLU A 261 2.57 -25.44 23.28
CA GLU A 261 2.72 -23.99 23.17
C GLU A 261 1.48 -23.30 22.59
N LEU A 262 0.88 -23.87 21.54
CA LEU A 262 -0.35 -23.35 20.94
C LEU A 262 -1.50 -23.37 21.97
N LYS A 263 -1.68 -24.49 22.69
CA LYS A 263 -2.70 -24.62 23.75
C LYS A 263 -2.45 -23.62 24.88
N ALA A 264 -1.19 -23.46 25.30
CA ALA A 264 -0.82 -22.48 26.34
C ALA A 264 -1.11 -21.05 25.89
N THR A 265 -0.83 -20.72 24.63
CA THR A 265 -1.13 -19.40 24.06
C THR A 265 -2.63 -19.12 24.03
N ILE A 266 -3.42 -20.08 23.57
CA ILE A 266 -4.89 -19.97 23.56
C ILE A 266 -5.43 -19.79 24.98
N LYS A 267 -4.91 -20.56 25.96
CA LYS A 267 -5.30 -20.43 27.38
C LYS A 267 -4.98 -19.02 27.91
N ARG A 268 -3.82 -18.47 27.59
CA ARG A 268 -3.43 -17.10 27.97
C ARG A 268 -4.33 -16.06 27.32
N ALA A 269 -4.63 -16.20 26.03
CA ALA A 269 -5.56 -15.32 25.32
C ALA A 269 -6.93 -15.32 26.01
N LYS A 270 -7.48 -16.50 26.31
CA LYS A 270 -8.75 -16.63 27.05
C LYS A 270 -8.71 -15.96 28.40
N TYR A 271 -7.60 -16.12 29.14
CA TYR A 271 -7.43 -15.49 30.44
C TYR A 271 -7.37 -13.95 30.36
N GLN A 272 -6.63 -13.41 29.40
CA GLN A 272 -6.47 -11.97 29.23
C GLN A 272 -7.75 -11.28 28.75
N ILE A 273 -8.54 -11.95 27.92
CA ILE A 273 -9.77 -11.38 27.37
C ILE A 273 -10.95 -11.54 28.35
N GLY A 274 -10.91 -12.56 29.20
CA GLY A 274 -11.93 -12.83 30.20
C GLY A 274 -13.34 -12.92 29.61
N ASP A 275 -14.31 -12.31 30.31
CA ASP A 275 -15.73 -12.32 29.94
C ASP A 275 -16.14 -11.15 29.02
N ASN A 276 -15.18 -10.38 28.48
CA ASN A 276 -15.46 -9.26 27.60
C ASN A 276 -15.99 -9.74 26.25
N GLN A 277 -17.29 -9.78 26.07
CA GLN A 277 -17.99 -10.29 24.89
C GLN A 277 -17.61 -9.56 23.59
N LEU A 278 -17.26 -8.27 23.66
CA LEU A 278 -16.86 -7.51 22.47
C LEU A 278 -15.48 -7.97 22.00
N LEU A 279 -14.54 -8.13 22.93
CA LEU A 279 -13.21 -8.64 22.61
C LEU A 279 -13.23 -10.11 22.19
N GLN A 280 -14.09 -10.95 22.79
CA GLN A 280 -14.21 -12.35 22.40
C GLN A 280 -14.54 -12.53 20.91
N LYS A 281 -15.34 -11.64 20.32
CA LYS A 281 -15.69 -11.65 18.89
C LYS A 281 -14.51 -11.35 17.95
N CYS A 282 -13.43 -10.78 18.49
CA CYS A 282 -12.22 -10.44 17.74
C CYS A 282 -11.27 -11.64 17.57
N PHE A 283 -11.62 -12.82 18.07
CA PHE A 283 -10.74 -14.00 18.05
C PHE A 283 -11.43 -15.20 17.46
N ARG A 284 -10.79 -15.80 16.44
CA ARG A 284 -11.29 -17.00 15.76
C ARG A 284 -10.19 -18.03 15.55
N MET A 285 -10.60 -19.29 15.34
CA MET A 285 -9.70 -20.39 15.00
C MET A 285 -9.95 -20.86 13.56
N TYR A 286 -8.88 -21.03 12.81
CA TYR A 286 -8.91 -21.58 11.45
C TYR A 286 -8.29 -22.99 11.41
N SER A 287 -8.74 -23.84 10.49
CA SER A 287 -8.27 -25.22 10.35
C SER A 287 -7.54 -25.47 9.04
N ASN A 288 -7.68 -24.57 8.07
CA ASN A 288 -7.08 -24.71 6.75
C ASN A 288 -5.57 -24.53 6.82
N ARG A 289 -4.86 -25.18 5.88
CA ARG A 289 -3.42 -25.05 5.74
C ARG A 289 -3.03 -23.58 5.53
N ARG A 290 -2.09 -23.12 6.36
CA ARG A 290 -1.58 -21.78 6.24
C ARG A 290 -0.45 -21.71 5.20
N GLU A 291 -0.63 -20.89 4.20
CA GLU A 291 0.39 -20.63 3.18
C GLU A 291 1.24 -19.40 3.46
N GLU A 292 0.75 -18.47 4.28
CA GLU A 292 1.44 -17.21 4.58
C GLU A 292 1.12 -16.66 5.96
N ILE A 293 1.89 -15.64 6.36
CA ILE A 293 1.59 -14.71 7.45
C ILE A 293 1.04 -13.44 6.84
N ILE A 294 -0.07 -12.94 7.36
CA ILE A 294 -0.65 -11.66 6.98
C ILE A 294 -0.94 -10.88 8.25
N ILE A 295 -0.31 -9.72 8.39
CA ILE A 295 -0.65 -8.76 9.43
C ILE A 295 -1.06 -7.48 8.71
N ARG A 296 -2.28 -7.01 8.97
CA ARG A 296 -2.73 -5.70 8.52
C ARG A 296 -2.61 -4.72 9.67
N LEU A 297 -1.88 -3.64 9.46
CA LEU A 297 -1.82 -2.48 10.34
C LEU A 297 -2.27 -1.28 9.54
N ASP A 298 -3.51 -0.85 9.75
CA ASP A 298 -4.17 0.21 8.98
C ASP A 298 -4.02 0.01 7.45
N ASN A 299 -3.24 0.87 6.80
CA ASN A 299 -2.94 0.78 5.38
C ASN A 299 -1.66 0.00 5.06
N CYS A 300 -1.01 -0.59 6.04
CA CYS A 300 0.14 -1.46 5.85
C CYS A 300 -0.26 -2.93 5.87
N ILE A 301 0.29 -3.71 4.96
CA ILE A 301 0.30 -5.17 5.01
C ILE A 301 1.72 -5.62 5.27
N ILE A 302 1.91 -6.39 6.33
CA ILE A 302 3.15 -7.09 6.65
C ILE A 302 2.91 -8.55 6.28
N TYR A 303 3.66 -9.01 5.30
CA TYR A 303 3.45 -10.30 4.66
C TYR A 303 4.72 -11.13 4.73
N ALA A 304 4.57 -12.43 4.99
CA ALA A 304 5.66 -13.38 4.83
C ALA A 304 5.14 -14.73 4.33
N LYS A 305 5.91 -15.33 3.44
CA LYS A 305 5.64 -16.68 2.95
C LYS A 305 6.57 -17.66 3.67
N PRO A 306 6.05 -18.63 4.41
CA PRO A 306 6.87 -19.66 5.04
C PRO A 306 7.50 -20.57 3.98
N HIS A 307 8.64 -21.16 4.31
CA HIS A 307 9.17 -22.28 3.56
C HIS A 307 8.33 -23.53 3.83
N PHE A 308 8.20 -24.39 2.83
CA PHE A 308 7.46 -25.64 2.92
C PHE A 308 8.44 -26.82 2.89
N ASP A 309 8.13 -27.88 3.65
CA ASP A 309 8.84 -29.13 3.59
C ASP A 309 8.45 -29.97 2.34
N GLU A 310 9.07 -31.12 2.15
CA GLU A 310 8.80 -32.06 1.05
C GLU A 310 7.35 -32.55 1.01
N ASN A 311 6.67 -32.57 2.18
CA ASN A 311 5.25 -32.92 2.32
C ASN A 311 4.35 -31.69 2.12
N GLY A 312 4.98 -30.53 1.85
CA GLY A 312 4.32 -29.27 1.62
C GLY A 312 3.69 -28.65 2.85
N TYR A 313 4.18 -28.90 4.08
CA TYR A 313 3.77 -28.18 5.27
C TYR A 313 4.74 -27.05 5.60
N PRO A 314 4.23 -25.95 6.17
CA PRO A 314 5.09 -24.80 6.49
C PRO A 314 6.14 -25.20 7.54
N GLN A 315 7.40 -24.98 7.20
CA GLN A 315 8.52 -25.18 8.12
C GLN A 315 8.55 -24.10 9.22
N LEU A 316 9.28 -24.38 10.29
CA LEU A 316 9.57 -23.41 11.33
C LEU A 316 10.46 -22.29 10.75
N MET A 317 10.06 -21.06 11.05
CA MET A 317 10.61 -19.88 10.40
C MET A 317 11.79 -19.36 11.22
N THR A 318 13.01 -19.70 10.86
CA THR A 318 14.22 -19.13 11.44
C THR A 318 14.73 -17.91 10.68
N ASP A 319 14.51 -17.87 9.34
CA ASP A 319 15.03 -16.80 8.46
C ASP A 319 13.95 -16.25 7.53
N THR A 320 12.85 -15.81 8.12
CA THR A 320 11.73 -15.31 7.31
C THR A 320 11.99 -13.90 6.79
N LYS A 321 11.88 -13.74 5.50
CA LYS A 321 11.77 -12.43 4.86
C LYS A 321 10.34 -11.90 5.00
N PHE A 322 10.21 -10.71 5.59
CA PHE A 322 8.95 -9.99 5.64
C PHE A 322 8.93 -8.92 4.55
N GLU A 323 7.81 -8.82 3.89
CA GLU A 323 7.52 -7.76 2.92
C GLU A 323 6.50 -6.81 3.54
N ILE A 324 6.71 -5.51 3.40
CA ILE A 324 5.75 -4.48 3.83
C ILE A 324 5.29 -3.73 2.58
N PHE A 325 4.00 -3.62 2.38
CA PHE A 325 3.41 -2.91 1.26
C PHE A 325 2.05 -2.31 1.61
N SER A 326 1.59 -1.36 0.79
CA SER A 326 0.31 -0.69 1.02
C SER A 326 -0.86 -1.67 0.89
N ALA A 327 -1.81 -1.56 1.82
CA ALA A 327 -3.08 -2.27 1.80
C ALA A 327 -3.94 -1.92 0.57
N SER A 328 -3.76 -0.73 -0.01
CA SER A 328 -4.45 -0.28 -1.22
C SER A 328 -3.84 -0.83 -2.51
N SER A 329 -2.62 -1.36 -2.47
CA SER A 329 -1.98 -2.00 -3.63
C SER A 329 -2.78 -3.24 -4.09
N PRO A 330 -2.68 -3.66 -5.35
CA PRO A 330 -3.34 -4.88 -5.84
C PRO A 330 -3.03 -6.11 -4.97
N ARG A 331 -1.77 -6.24 -4.54
CA ARG A 331 -1.31 -7.32 -3.66
C ARG A 331 -1.88 -7.17 -2.25
N GLY A 332 -1.96 -5.94 -1.73
CA GLY A 332 -2.58 -5.65 -0.43
C GLY A 332 -4.05 -6.01 -0.42
N GLN A 333 -4.78 -5.67 -1.47
CA GLN A 333 -6.19 -6.03 -1.62
C GLN A 333 -6.40 -7.55 -1.72
N GLU A 334 -5.48 -8.27 -2.36
CA GLU A 334 -5.49 -9.74 -2.40
C GLU A 334 -5.31 -10.32 -0.99
N CYS A 335 -4.35 -9.83 -0.20
CA CYS A 335 -4.13 -10.25 1.19
C CYS A 335 -5.36 -9.98 2.07
N ILE A 336 -5.98 -8.80 1.93
CA ILE A 336 -7.20 -8.42 2.66
C ILE A 336 -8.35 -9.37 2.31
N ARG A 337 -8.57 -9.66 1.04
CA ARG A 337 -9.60 -10.60 0.58
C ARG A 337 -9.35 -12.00 1.13
N LYS A 338 -8.10 -12.49 1.06
CA LYS A 338 -7.72 -13.80 1.58
C LYS A 338 -7.94 -13.90 3.08
N PHE A 339 -7.49 -12.90 3.85
CA PHE A 339 -7.75 -12.84 5.28
C PHE A 339 -9.25 -12.87 5.59
N SER A 340 -10.05 -12.07 4.87
CA SER A 340 -11.49 -11.97 5.08
C SER A 340 -12.21 -13.29 4.81
N ASN A 341 -11.80 -14.03 3.79
CA ASN A 341 -12.35 -15.35 3.49
C ASN A 341 -12.04 -16.33 4.65
N ILE A 342 -10.78 -16.39 5.08
CA ILE A 342 -10.38 -17.25 6.21
C ILE A 342 -11.13 -16.85 7.48
N TRP A 343 -11.28 -15.55 7.74
CA TRP A 343 -12.00 -15.03 8.89
C TRP A 343 -13.47 -15.47 8.91
N ASN A 344 -14.13 -15.44 7.76
CA ASN A 344 -15.55 -15.82 7.63
C ASN A 344 -15.78 -17.31 7.83
N GLU A 345 -14.82 -18.16 7.43
CA GLU A 345 -14.86 -19.61 7.59
C GLU A 345 -14.40 -20.06 8.99
N ALA A 346 -13.70 -19.21 9.72
CA ALA A 346 -13.11 -19.54 11.03
C ALA A 346 -14.18 -19.63 12.13
N ILE A 347 -13.99 -20.54 13.07
CA ILE A 347 -14.86 -20.73 14.23
C ILE A 347 -14.45 -19.82 15.39
N ASN A 348 -15.39 -19.45 16.24
CA ASN A 348 -15.10 -18.64 17.42
C ASN A 348 -14.13 -19.36 18.37
N LEU A 349 -13.25 -18.60 19.00
CA LEU A 349 -12.30 -19.12 20.00
C LEU A 349 -12.96 -19.35 21.35
N PHE A 350 -14.04 -18.63 21.67
CA PHE A 350 -14.75 -18.59 22.95
C PHE A 350 -16.10 -19.28 22.88
#